data_04b973da6e9ece772d63d02381266d4c
#
_entry.id   04b973da6e9ece772d63d02381266d4c
#
_cell.length_a   1.000
_cell.length_b   1.000
_cell.length_c   1.000
_cell.angle_alpha   90.00
_cell.angle_beta   90.00
_cell.angle_gamma   90.00
#
_symmetry.space_group_name_H-M   'P 1'
#
loop_
_entity.id
_entity.type
_entity.pdbx_description
1 polymer ?
#
loop_
_entity_poly.entity_id
_entity_poly.type
_entity_poly.pdbx_seq_one_letter_code
_entity_poly.pdbx_strand_id
1 'polypeptide(L)'
;MVIRVLTWLLPLRKSKSRTKLYPIVQRIDYKTQSTHLKLYLSFVLVFVFSSSCTKDFEEINTNPNQPLSVQPSLLLRQVIYDYGEQMSYEGFTGGNLLGQYTTALDFNLFDRHDLKSPQLGGNPWPIFFQNLRDNESIIQLALENETFAVYEGPSRILKAYMAAALTDLFGDVPYFEAFRGKEGTVTPVYNTQESIYTGEDGILDNLNKGITALENYTGSIPLEGDILFNGDLEGWIRFANSLRIKSLIRISSQTDVAADLQSIFTDGNFIVENIENAIFNFTDGEPNNFRLARLRIGDFNNFVMSETMEEILVGFNDPRIATLFRPFSNSDSGEFNGLLNGIDATQNAAILADFSLAGTIFRENTGDLDANFMTSWETHFLLAEAAERGWITADAQELYEIGVTQAFEYWQVALPADYLTNSAPFGAGGDASIEQILTQKWIANIINGYEGWIEYRRTGFPELKTLSASLNNDIIPVRMPYPAEEEALNSVNYADAASRTDGNSINVPVWWDED
;
A
#
# COMPACT_ATOMS: atom_id res chain seq x y z
N MET A 1 29.82 19.60 -26.65
CA MET A 1 30.98 20.51 -26.73
C MET A 1 32.15 19.82 -26.08
N VAL A 2 33.06 19.35 -26.91
CA VAL A 2 34.20 18.45 -26.54
C VAL A 2 35.39 19.30 -26.13
N ILE A 3 35.99 19.04 -24.98
CA ILE A 3 37.32 19.56 -24.68
C ILE A 3 38.27 18.38 -24.38
N ARG A 4 39.26 18.27 -25.25
CA ARG A 4 40.33 17.28 -25.27
C ARG A 4 41.41 17.60 -24.23
N VAL A 5 41.91 16.56 -23.59
CA VAL A 5 43.15 16.49 -22.84
C VAL A 5 44.31 16.36 -23.84
N LEU A 6 45.39 17.10 -23.65
CA LEU A 6 46.67 16.91 -24.34
C LEU A 6 47.79 16.79 -23.30
N THR A 7 48.35 15.61 -23.27
CA THR A 7 49.64 15.24 -22.65
C THR A 7 50.81 15.62 -23.56
N TRP A 8 51.91 16.12 -22.98
CA TRP A 8 53.21 16.07 -23.64
C TRP A 8 54.31 15.69 -22.67
N LEU A 9 55.12 14.73 -23.09
CA LEU A 9 56.29 14.12 -22.48
C LEU A 9 57.59 14.82 -22.99
N LEU A 10 58.52 15.06 -22.05
CA LEU A 10 59.99 14.98 -22.06
C LEU A 10 60.77 15.29 -23.38
N PRO A 11 62.08 15.75 -23.32
CA PRO A 11 63.17 14.96 -22.75
C PRO A 11 64.34 15.74 -22.05
N LEU A 12 65.08 14.95 -21.28
CA LEU A 12 66.39 15.23 -20.68
C LEU A 12 67.51 15.61 -21.68
N ARG A 13 68.36 16.55 -21.30
CA ARG A 13 69.78 16.60 -21.82
C ARG A 13 70.78 17.07 -20.78
N LYS A 14 71.80 16.25 -20.54
CA LYS A 14 73.00 16.48 -19.72
C LYS A 14 73.97 17.42 -20.43
N SER A 15 74.70 18.27 -19.67
CA SER A 15 76.12 18.55 -19.94
C SER A 15 76.79 19.35 -18.81
N LYS A 16 77.79 18.80 -18.24
CA LYS A 16 79.12 19.06 -17.63
C LYS A 16 79.54 20.47 -17.32
N SER A 17 79.96 20.63 -16.05
CA SER A 17 81.23 21.13 -15.46
C SER A 17 81.67 22.58 -15.64
N ARG A 18 81.85 23.26 -14.53
CA ARG A 18 83.19 23.70 -13.99
C ARG A 18 83.01 24.54 -12.72
N THR A 19 83.71 24.12 -11.71
CA THR A 19 83.95 24.76 -10.42
C THR A 19 84.67 26.12 -10.55
N LYS A 20 84.14 27.16 -9.88
CA LYS A 20 84.94 28.28 -9.34
C LYS A 20 84.32 28.74 -8.02
N LEU A 21 85.09 28.62 -6.95
CA LEU A 21 84.82 29.21 -5.64
C LEU A 21 85.05 30.74 -5.71
N TYR A 22 84.07 31.48 -5.17
CA TYR A 22 84.24 32.84 -4.63
C TYR A 22 83.25 33.03 -3.43
N PRO A 23 83.56 33.96 -2.51
CA PRO A 23 83.15 33.86 -1.11
C PRO A 23 81.73 34.37 -0.85
N ILE A 24 81.17 33.82 0.21
CA ILE A 24 79.80 34.07 0.76
C ILE A 24 79.76 35.51 1.30
N VAL A 25 78.94 36.37 0.68
CA VAL A 25 78.44 37.57 1.33
C VAL A 25 76.95 37.30 1.54
N GLN A 26 76.57 37.08 2.77
CA GLN A 26 75.10 36.96 3.14
C GLN A 26 74.40 38.30 2.86
N ARG A 27 73.67 38.36 1.81
CA ARG A 27 72.60 39.37 1.63
C ARG A 27 71.35 38.83 2.24
N ILE A 28 70.93 39.35 3.37
CA ILE A 28 69.61 39.09 3.96
C ILE A 28 68.54 39.70 3.03
N ASP A 29 67.81 38.84 2.37
CA ASP A 29 66.80 39.23 1.38
C ASP A 29 65.47 39.57 2.12
N TYR A 30 65.27 40.88 2.35
CA TYR A 30 64.03 41.40 2.99
C TYR A 30 62.73 41.10 2.20
N LYS A 31 62.83 40.56 1.00
CA LYS A 31 61.61 40.19 0.19
C LYS A 31 60.92 38.91 0.67
N THR A 32 61.64 37.95 1.26
CA THR A 32 61.09 36.68 1.71
C THR A 32 60.29 36.84 3.00
N GLN A 33 60.68 37.73 3.90
CA GLN A 33 59.92 37.99 5.13
C GLN A 33 58.56 38.66 4.86
N SER A 34 58.47 39.51 3.84
CA SER A 34 57.24 40.17 3.45
C SER A 34 56.20 39.20 2.86
N THR A 35 56.67 38.14 2.19
CA THR A 35 55.78 37.13 1.58
C THR A 35 55.19 36.17 2.62
N HIS A 36 55.99 35.75 3.59
CA HIS A 36 55.49 34.91 4.70
C HIS A 36 54.56 35.68 5.64
N LEU A 37 54.81 36.95 5.88
CA LEU A 37 53.90 37.79 6.68
C LEU A 37 52.56 38.02 5.98
N LYS A 38 52.54 38.20 4.67
CA LYS A 38 51.33 38.29 3.87
C LYS A 38 50.55 36.97 3.81
N LEU A 39 51.23 35.84 3.73
CA LEU A 39 50.65 34.52 3.78
C LEU A 39 50.01 34.24 5.16
N TYR A 40 50.72 34.59 6.25
CA TYR A 40 50.18 34.47 7.61
C TYR A 40 48.99 35.38 7.85
N LEU A 41 49.00 36.62 7.39
CA LEU A 41 47.85 37.53 7.47
C LEU A 41 46.65 37.04 6.65
N SER A 42 46.88 36.43 5.46
CA SER A 42 45.80 35.82 4.67
C SER A 42 45.23 34.60 5.35
N PHE A 43 46.04 33.75 6.01
CA PHE A 43 45.55 32.60 6.77
C PHE A 43 44.75 33.00 8.01
N VAL A 44 45.22 34.03 8.75
CA VAL A 44 44.49 34.59 9.91
C VAL A 44 43.16 35.23 9.46
N LEU A 45 43.15 35.93 8.32
CA LEU A 45 41.93 36.52 7.78
C LEU A 45 40.89 35.45 7.37
N VAL A 46 41.34 34.35 6.75
CA VAL A 46 40.46 33.21 6.40
C VAL A 46 39.90 32.53 7.66
N PHE A 47 40.71 32.41 8.73
CA PHE A 47 40.26 31.81 10.00
C PHE A 47 39.27 32.70 10.78
N VAL A 48 39.39 34.03 10.68
CA VAL A 48 38.46 34.98 11.31
C VAL A 48 37.13 35.03 10.56
N PHE A 49 37.10 34.81 9.23
CA PHE A 49 35.87 34.72 8.46
C PHE A 49 35.16 33.38 8.57
N SER A 50 35.84 32.30 8.99
CA SER A 50 35.21 31.00 9.22
C SER A 50 34.58 30.84 10.61
N SER A 51 34.80 31.77 11.54
CA SER A 51 34.21 31.75 12.88
C SER A 51 32.98 32.67 13.05
N SER A 52 32.57 33.37 12.00
CA SER A 52 31.40 34.25 12.01
C SER A 52 30.25 33.57 11.26
N CYS A 53 29.38 32.89 11.93
CA CYS A 53 27.99 32.55 11.58
C CYS A 53 27.48 31.22 12.17
N THR A 54 27.86 30.85 13.40
CA THR A 54 27.25 29.69 14.03
C THR A 54 26.37 30.06 15.25
N LYS A 55 26.34 31.33 15.66
CA LYS A 55 25.62 31.72 16.88
C LYS A 55 24.10 31.86 16.69
N ASP A 56 23.65 32.08 15.46
CA ASP A 56 22.24 32.29 15.16
C ASP A 56 21.68 31.25 14.18
N PHE A 57 22.45 30.16 13.92
CA PHE A 57 22.06 29.14 12.95
C PHE A 57 20.81 28.36 13.40
N GLU A 58 20.65 28.12 14.69
CA GLU A 58 19.45 27.51 15.26
C GLU A 58 18.25 28.46 15.22
N GLU A 59 18.47 29.74 15.50
CA GLU A 59 17.39 30.75 15.52
C GLU A 59 16.94 31.15 14.11
N ILE A 60 17.85 31.21 13.13
CA ILE A 60 17.53 31.52 11.72
C ILE A 60 16.90 30.31 10.99
N ASN A 61 17.24 29.10 11.39
CA ASN A 61 16.65 27.87 10.85
C ASN A 61 15.38 27.41 11.56
N THR A 62 15.02 27.98 12.71
CA THR A 62 13.68 27.78 13.29
C THR A 62 12.70 28.66 12.51
N ASN A 63 11.93 28.05 11.63
CA ASN A 63 10.83 28.72 10.95
C ASN A 63 9.79 29.12 12.01
N PRO A 64 9.61 30.45 12.30
CA PRO A 64 8.67 30.88 13.34
C PRO A 64 7.20 30.53 13.03
N ASN A 65 6.93 30.08 11.80
CA ASN A 65 5.63 29.60 11.34
C ASN A 65 5.56 28.06 11.31
N GLN A 66 6.61 27.37 11.71
CA GLN A 66 6.56 25.91 11.85
C GLN A 66 5.97 25.59 13.22
N PRO A 67 4.85 24.86 13.30
CA PRO A 67 4.30 24.47 14.59
C PRO A 67 5.37 23.73 15.40
N LEU A 68 5.60 24.15 16.64
CA LEU A 68 6.59 23.55 17.56
C LEU A 68 6.22 22.12 17.96
N SER A 69 4.97 21.71 17.70
CA SER A 69 4.48 20.33 17.85
C SER A 69 3.42 20.06 16.79
N VAL A 70 3.46 18.89 16.18
CA VAL A 70 2.40 18.40 15.30
C VAL A 70 1.25 17.92 16.21
N GLN A 71 0.01 18.32 15.89
CA GLN A 71 -1.16 17.84 16.62
C GLN A 71 -1.56 16.47 16.12
N PRO A 72 -1.78 15.47 17.00
CA PRO A 72 -2.19 14.12 16.61
C PRO A 72 -3.45 14.10 15.73
N SER A 73 -4.39 15.03 15.97
CA SER A 73 -5.63 15.16 15.17
C SER A 73 -5.38 15.45 13.70
N LEU A 74 -4.38 16.28 13.38
CA LEU A 74 -4.02 16.60 12.01
C LEU A 74 -3.33 15.42 11.34
N LEU A 75 -2.42 14.73 12.06
CA LEU A 75 -1.75 13.54 11.56
C LEU A 75 -2.74 12.39 11.34
N LEU A 76 -3.65 12.13 12.28
CA LEU A 76 -4.65 11.08 12.16
C LEU A 76 -5.48 11.26 10.89
N ARG A 77 -6.02 12.47 10.71
CA ARG A 77 -6.78 12.81 9.51
C ARG A 77 -5.96 12.62 8.23
N GLN A 78 -4.70 13.06 8.25
CA GLN A 78 -3.81 12.94 7.11
C GLN A 78 -3.52 11.48 6.79
N VAL A 79 -3.15 10.66 7.77
CA VAL A 79 -2.86 9.22 7.57
C VAL A 79 -4.06 8.49 6.99
N ILE A 80 -5.26 8.71 7.55
CA ILE A 80 -6.48 8.06 7.04
C ILE A 80 -6.73 8.48 5.60
N TYR A 81 -6.69 9.79 5.31
CA TYR A 81 -6.99 10.31 3.98
C TYR A 81 -5.94 9.90 2.95
N ASP A 82 -4.64 10.13 3.24
CA ASP A 82 -3.55 9.86 2.31
C ASP A 82 -3.44 8.36 1.99
N TYR A 83 -3.55 7.51 3.02
CA TYR A 83 -3.51 6.07 2.81
C TYR A 83 -4.73 5.59 2.00
N GLY A 84 -5.94 5.97 2.40
CA GLY A 84 -7.17 5.54 1.76
C GLY A 84 -7.25 6.00 0.30
N GLU A 85 -6.92 7.27 0.01
CA GLU A 85 -6.93 7.81 -1.36
C GLU A 85 -5.89 7.11 -2.24
N GLN A 86 -4.66 6.96 -1.74
CA GLN A 86 -3.58 6.35 -2.51
C GLN A 86 -3.79 4.85 -2.73
N MET A 87 -4.27 4.12 -1.71
CA MET A 87 -4.53 2.67 -1.84
C MET A 87 -5.76 2.37 -2.69
N SER A 88 -6.79 3.22 -2.69
CA SER A 88 -7.92 3.10 -3.63
C SER A 88 -7.46 3.32 -5.08
N TYR A 89 -6.54 4.28 -5.29
CA TYR A 89 -5.93 4.50 -6.61
C TYR A 89 -5.06 3.31 -7.05
N GLU A 90 -4.20 2.80 -6.17
CA GLU A 90 -3.40 1.59 -6.41
C GLU A 90 -4.29 0.36 -6.64
N GLY A 91 -5.41 0.26 -5.91
CA GLY A 91 -6.41 -0.78 -6.11
C GLY A 91 -6.95 -0.79 -7.53
N PHE A 92 -7.30 0.38 -8.07
CA PHE A 92 -7.78 0.47 -9.44
C PHE A 92 -6.66 0.25 -10.48
N THR A 93 -5.48 0.83 -10.30
CA THR A 93 -4.43 0.88 -11.33
C THR A 93 -3.44 -0.29 -11.27
N GLY A 94 -3.40 -1.02 -10.17
CA GLY A 94 -2.52 -2.17 -9.95
C GLY A 94 -3.27 -3.39 -9.43
N GLY A 95 -4.01 -3.25 -8.32
CA GLY A 95 -4.74 -4.36 -7.70
C GLY A 95 -5.76 -5.00 -8.63
N ASN A 96 -6.55 -4.19 -9.35
CA ASN A 96 -7.53 -4.67 -10.32
C ASN A 96 -6.91 -5.43 -11.50
N LEU A 97 -5.67 -5.10 -11.89
CA LEU A 97 -4.98 -5.85 -12.94
C LEU A 97 -4.55 -7.24 -12.45
N LEU A 98 -3.95 -7.32 -11.26
CA LEU A 98 -3.53 -8.61 -10.68
C LEU A 98 -4.71 -9.49 -10.27
N GLY A 99 -5.80 -8.87 -9.78
CA GLY A 99 -7.05 -9.56 -9.44
C GLY A 99 -7.95 -9.84 -10.64
N GLN A 100 -7.55 -9.42 -11.85
CA GLN A 100 -8.32 -9.57 -13.09
C GLN A 100 -9.74 -8.99 -13.04
N TYR A 101 -9.91 -7.82 -12.41
CA TYR A 101 -11.14 -7.04 -12.52
C TYR A 101 -11.15 -6.20 -13.81
N THR A 102 -10.00 -5.65 -14.13
CA THR A 102 -9.75 -4.88 -15.35
C THR A 102 -8.49 -5.38 -16.04
N THR A 103 -8.32 -5.00 -17.29
CA THR A 103 -7.09 -5.20 -18.08
C THR A 103 -6.68 -3.89 -18.73
N ALA A 104 -5.39 -3.75 -19.07
CA ALA A 104 -4.86 -2.55 -19.70
C ALA A 104 -4.63 -2.74 -21.21
N LEU A 105 -5.17 -1.83 -22.01
CA LEU A 105 -5.05 -1.86 -23.48
C LEU A 105 -3.63 -1.58 -23.98
N ASP A 106 -2.89 -0.68 -23.31
CA ASP A 106 -1.54 -0.24 -23.63
C ASP A 106 -0.78 0.12 -22.34
N PHE A 107 0.53 0.33 -22.40
CA PHE A 107 1.36 0.53 -21.20
C PHE A 107 1.08 -0.55 -20.14
N ASN A 108 1.07 -1.80 -20.57
CA ASN A 108 0.51 -2.92 -19.83
C ASN A 108 1.55 -3.94 -19.36
N LEU A 109 2.80 -3.52 -19.13
CA LEU A 109 3.84 -4.42 -18.62
C LEU A 109 3.45 -5.03 -17.28
N PHE A 110 2.85 -4.23 -16.39
CA PHE A 110 2.38 -4.69 -15.09
C PHE A 110 1.23 -5.70 -15.23
N ASP A 111 0.26 -5.47 -16.11
CA ASP A 111 -0.82 -6.41 -16.43
C ASP A 111 -0.29 -7.73 -17.05
N ARG A 112 0.87 -7.69 -17.72
CA ARG A 112 1.59 -8.85 -18.26
C ARG A 112 2.52 -9.52 -17.24
N HIS A 113 2.43 -9.14 -15.96
CA HIS A 113 3.22 -9.63 -14.83
C HIS A 113 4.72 -9.24 -14.85
N ASP A 114 5.11 -8.12 -15.50
CA ASP A 114 6.38 -7.46 -15.23
C ASP A 114 6.19 -6.46 -14.06
N LEU A 115 6.16 -7.00 -12.83
CA LEU A 115 5.89 -6.20 -11.63
C LEU A 115 7.05 -5.26 -11.24
N LYS A 116 8.20 -5.35 -11.92
CA LYS A 116 9.33 -4.43 -11.74
C LYS A 116 9.21 -3.15 -12.57
N SER A 117 8.18 -3.08 -13.40
CA SER A 117 7.92 -1.94 -14.31
C SER A 117 6.55 -1.31 -14.00
N PRO A 118 6.37 -0.67 -12.82
CA PRO A 118 5.13 0.03 -12.48
C PRO A 118 4.90 1.16 -13.49
N GLN A 119 3.63 1.45 -13.77
CA GLN A 119 3.25 2.47 -14.76
C GLN A 119 2.34 3.52 -14.14
N LEU A 120 1.02 3.40 -14.27
CA LEU A 120 0.07 4.28 -13.58
C LEU A 120 -0.09 3.90 -12.10
N GLY A 121 0.03 2.62 -11.76
CA GLY A 121 0.05 2.05 -10.43
C GLY A 121 1.07 0.89 -10.36
N GLY A 122 1.01 0.10 -9.30
CA GLY A 122 1.91 -1.05 -9.08
C GLY A 122 3.15 -0.72 -8.24
N ASN A 123 3.15 0.41 -7.52
CA ASN A 123 4.24 0.77 -6.61
C ASN A 123 3.70 1.21 -5.22
N PRO A 124 3.08 0.31 -4.45
CA PRO A 124 2.49 0.65 -3.17
C PRO A 124 3.52 0.84 -2.04
N TRP A 125 4.76 0.39 -2.18
CA TRP A 125 5.79 0.44 -1.13
C TRP A 125 5.96 1.81 -0.46
N PRO A 126 6.13 2.93 -1.20
CA PRO A 126 6.26 4.25 -0.57
C PRO A 126 5.03 4.67 0.21
N ILE A 127 3.83 4.26 -0.23
CA ILE A 127 2.56 4.60 0.42
C ILE A 127 2.53 4.03 1.84
N PHE A 128 2.91 2.75 1.99
CA PHE A 128 2.96 2.09 3.29
C PHE A 128 3.94 2.77 4.24
N PHE A 129 5.20 2.92 3.82
CA PHE A 129 6.24 3.43 4.71
C PHE A 129 6.04 4.90 5.09
N GLN A 130 5.49 5.71 4.19
CA GLN A 130 5.14 7.09 4.50
C GLN A 130 4.04 7.15 5.57
N ASN A 131 2.94 6.44 5.37
CA ASN A 131 1.79 6.48 6.27
C ASN A 131 2.07 5.77 7.61
N LEU A 132 2.78 4.64 7.60
CA LEU A 132 3.20 3.97 8.83
C LEU A 132 4.13 4.86 9.68
N ARG A 133 5.08 5.59 9.07
CA ARG A 133 5.95 6.54 9.77
C ARG A 133 5.17 7.65 10.44
N ASP A 134 4.23 8.25 9.72
CA ASP A 134 3.44 9.36 10.23
C ASP A 134 2.48 8.85 11.32
N ASN A 135 1.91 7.67 11.17
CA ASN A 135 1.08 7.00 12.18
C ASN A 135 1.89 6.60 13.43
N GLU A 136 3.12 6.09 13.27
CA GLU A 136 4.00 5.81 14.42
C GLU A 136 4.28 7.06 15.25
N SER A 137 4.38 8.23 14.60
CA SER A 137 4.53 9.50 15.29
C SER A 137 3.31 9.84 16.16
N ILE A 138 2.09 9.43 15.77
CA ILE A 138 0.89 9.60 16.61
C ILE A 138 0.97 8.69 17.83
N ILE A 139 1.36 7.42 17.65
CA ILE A 139 1.52 6.47 18.77
C ILE A 139 2.51 7.01 19.80
N GLN A 140 3.67 7.49 19.36
CA GLN A 140 4.68 8.07 20.25
C GLN A 140 4.15 9.29 21.02
N LEU A 141 3.45 10.21 20.34
CA LEU A 141 2.83 11.38 20.99
C LEU A 141 1.78 10.96 22.02
N ALA A 142 1.00 9.92 21.75
CA ALA A 142 -0.04 9.42 22.65
C ALA A 142 0.57 8.77 23.91
N LEU A 143 1.68 8.03 23.75
CA LEU A 143 2.40 7.39 24.86
C LEU A 143 3.16 8.40 25.74
N GLU A 144 3.67 9.47 25.14
CA GLU A 144 4.45 10.50 25.87
C GLU A 144 3.57 11.53 26.59
N ASN A 145 2.29 11.70 26.19
CA ASN A 145 1.42 12.73 26.71
C ASN A 145 -0.02 12.23 26.95
N GLU A 146 -0.41 12.13 28.21
CA GLU A 146 -1.75 11.70 28.61
C GLU A 146 -2.90 12.50 27.95
N THR A 147 -2.65 13.76 27.56
CA THR A 147 -3.62 14.58 26.82
C THR A 147 -3.94 13.97 25.45
N PHE A 148 -3.04 13.20 24.88
CA PHE A 148 -3.18 12.55 23.58
C PHE A 148 -3.50 11.06 23.67
N ALA A 149 -3.74 10.52 24.85
CA ALA A 149 -3.97 9.08 25.06
C ALA A 149 -5.10 8.49 24.19
N VAL A 150 -6.13 9.28 23.87
CA VAL A 150 -7.25 8.86 23.00
C VAL A 150 -6.80 8.43 21.60
N TYR A 151 -5.65 8.92 21.13
CA TYR A 151 -5.11 8.61 19.80
C TYR A 151 -4.35 7.27 19.74
N GLU A 152 -3.96 6.68 20.88
CA GLU A 152 -3.19 5.43 20.90
C GLU A 152 -3.96 4.29 20.23
N GLY A 153 -5.21 4.06 20.65
CA GLY A 153 -6.02 2.96 20.13
C GLY A 153 -6.20 3.00 18.61
N PRO A 154 -6.75 4.09 18.05
CA PRO A 154 -6.92 4.24 16.60
C PRO A 154 -5.62 4.08 15.81
N SER A 155 -4.51 4.64 16.31
CA SER A 155 -3.24 4.57 15.59
C SER A 155 -2.61 3.17 15.64
N ARG A 156 -2.80 2.40 16.72
CA ARG A 156 -2.39 0.98 16.75
C ARG A 156 -3.21 0.13 15.78
N ILE A 157 -4.51 0.39 15.67
CA ILE A 157 -5.41 -0.30 14.72
C ILE A 157 -5.00 0.01 13.28
N LEU A 158 -4.74 1.28 12.96
CA LEU A 158 -4.24 1.68 11.63
C LEU A 158 -2.86 1.10 11.32
N LYS A 159 -1.95 1.03 12.32
CA LYS A 159 -0.64 0.37 12.16
C LYS A 159 -0.82 -1.09 11.75
N ALA A 160 -1.68 -1.82 12.44
CA ALA A 160 -1.96 -3.22 12.15
C ALA A 160 -2.57 -3.40 10.75
N TYR A 161 -3.54 -2.56 10.38
CA TYR A 161 -4.18 -2.57 9.07
C TYR A 161 -3.17 -2.37 7.93
N MET A 162 -2.36 -1.32 8.02
CA MET A 162 -1.34 -1.01 7.01
C MET A 162 -0.23 -2.07 6.96
N ALA A 163 0.18 -2.60 8.13
CA ALA A 163 1.20 -3.63 8.21
C ALA A 163 0.74 -4.95 7.59
N ALA A 164 -0.54 -5.34 7.80
CA ALA A 164 -1.12 -6.52 7.16
C ALA A 164 -1.07 -6.40 5.64
N ALA A 165 -1.58 -5.29 5.08
CA ALA A 165 -1.55 -5.06 3.64
C ALA A 165 -0.12 -5.02 3.07
N LEU A 166 0.84 -4.41 3.78
CA LEU A 166 2.25 -4.37 3.38
C LEU A 166 2.87 -5.78 3.33
N THR A 167 2.76 -6.54 4.43
CA THR A 167 3.39 -7.87 4.49
C THR A 167 2.67 -8.89 3.60
N ASP A 168 1.36 -8.74 3.37
CA ASP A 168 0.61 -9.58 2.43
C ASP A 168 1.08 -9.41 0.98
N LEU A 169 1.55 -8.22 0.62
CA LEU A 169 2.10 -7.96 -0.72
C LEU A 169 3.54 -8.44 -0.86
N PHE A 170 4.39 -8.20 0.14
CA PHE A 170 5.84 -8.34 0.00
C PHE A 170 6.44 -9.50 0.80
N GLY A 171 5.69 -10.13 1.71
CA GLY A 171 6.22 -11.12 2.66
C GLY A 171 7.03 -10.44 3.76
N ASP A 172 8.28 -10.86 3.94
CA ASP A 172 9.21 -10.25 4.90
C ASP A 172 9.48 -8.80 4.53
N VAL A 173 9.36 -7.88 5.51
CA VAL A 173 9.58 -6.44 5.28
C VAL A 173 10.26 -5.79 6.49
N PRO A 174 10.93 -4.64 6.33
CA PRO A 174 11.36 -3.84 7.47
C PRO A 174 10.14 -3.37 8.28
N TYR A 175 10.05 -3.76 9.55
CA TYR A 175 8.88 -3.43 10.37
C TYR A 175 9.24 -2.91 11.76
N PHE A 176 9.78 -3.73 12.67
CA PHE A 176 9.98 -3.34 14.07
C PHE A 176 11.01 -2.23 14.28
N GLU A 177 11.94 -2.05 13.36
CA GLU A 177 12.98 -1.01 13.41
C GLU A 177 12.79 0.08 12.35
N ALA A 178 11.81 -0.07 11.44
CA ALA A 178 11.68 0.76 10.25
C ALA A 178 11.51 2.27 10.52
N PHE A 179 10.95 2.64 11.68
CA PHE A 179 10.59 4.02 11.99
C PHE A 179 11.51 4.68 13.03
N ARG A 180 12.68 4.06 13.31
CA ARG A 180 13.66 4.52 14.31
C ARG A 180 14.82 5.33 13.71
N GLY A 181 14.59 6.03 12.61
CA GLY A 181 15.59 6.86 11.95
C GLY A 181 16.15 7.98 12.84
N LYS A 182 15.33 8.57 13.71
CA LYS A 182 15.75 9.57 14.71
C LYS A 182 16.70 8.99 15.78
N GLU A 183 16.61 7.69 16.03
CA GLU A 183 17.44 6.93 16.97
C GLU A 183 18.71 6.39 16.29
N GLY A 184 18.88 6.64 14.99
CA GLY A 184 20.06 6.25 14.22
C GLY A 184 19.90 4.99 13.36
N THR A 185 18.76 4.30 13.39
CA THR A 185 18.51 3.13 12.55
C THR A 185 18.08 3.58 11.15
N VAL A 186 19.01 3.57 10.20
CA VAL A 186 18.77 3.98 8.81
C VAL A 186 18.75 2.81 7.82
N THR A 187 19.12 1.61 8.27
CA THR A 187 19.11 0.35 7.51
C THR A 187 18.41 -0.72 8.35
N PRO A 188 17.08 -0.68 8.48
CA PRO A 188 16.33 -1.64 9.30
C PRO A 188 16.41 -3.05 8.72
N VAL A 189 16.35 -4.07 9.61
CA VAL A 189 16.29 -5.47 9.19
C VAL A 189 14.91 -5.82 8.64
N TYR A 190 14.85 -6.82 7.75
CA TYR A 190 13.61 -7.42 7.27
C TYR A 190 13.12 -8.46 8.28
N ASN A 191 11.97 -8.20 8.86
CA ASN A 191 11.31 -9.11 9.78
C ASN A 191 10.50 -10.14 9.01
N THR A 192 10.41 -11.36 9.53
CA THR A 192 9.61 -12.41 8.91
C THR A 192 8.13 -12.08 8.98
N GLN A 193 7.36 -12.44 7.95
CA GLN A 193 5.92 -12.23 7.93
C GLN A 193 5.24 -12.89 9.14
N GLU A 194 5.67 -14.08 9.54
CA GLU A 194 5.21 -14.74 10.77
C GLU A 194 5.35 -13.82 12.00
N SER A 195 6.55 -13.25 12.21
CA SER A 195 6.79 -12.36 13.35
C SER A 195 5.99 -11.05 13.27
N ILE A 196 5.72 -10.55 12.06
CA ILE A 196 4.90 -9.36 11.85
C ILE A 196 3.43 -9.65 12.19
N TYR A 197 2.91 -10.85 11.89
CA TYR A 197 1.55 -11.23 12.24
C TYR A 197 1.39 -11.55 13.72
N THR A 198 2.29 -12.36 14.30
CA THR A 198 2.09 -13.02 15.59
C THR A 198 2.99 -12.52 16.74
N GLY A 199 4.01 -11.75 16.41
CA GLY A 199 4.98 -11.24 17.39
C GLY A 199 4.48 -10.09 18.26
N GLU A 200 5.25 -9.76 19.29
CA GLU A 200 5.03 -8.54 20.09
C GLU A 200 5.16 -7.30 19.21
N ASP A 201 4.24 -6.33 19.34
CA ASP A 201 4.06 -5.18 18.47
C ASP A 201 3.78 -5.54 16.98
N GLY A 202 3.46 -6.79 16.72
CA GLY A 202 2.96 -7.27 15.44
C GLY A 202 1.48 -6.90 15.20
N ILE A 203 0.88 -7.45 14.15
CA ILE A 203 -0.47 -7.11 13.71
C ILE A 203 -1.51 -7.45 14.78
N LEU A 204 -1.59 -8.73 15.21
CA LEU A 204 -2.59 -9.18 16.17
C LEU A 204 -2.40 -8.51 17.53
N ASP A 205 -1.17 -8.29 17.97
CA ASP A 205 -0.85 -7.62 19.23
C ASP A 205 -1.24 -6.14 19.19
N ASN A 206 -0.97 -5.41 18.10
CA ASN A 206 -1.41 -4.01 17.96
C ASN A 206 -2.93 -3.88 17.91
N LEU A 207 -3.67 -4.82 17.29
CA LEU A 207 -5.13 -4.82 17.34
C LEU A 207 -5.62 -4.99 18.80
N ASN A 208 -5.06 -5.93 19.55
CA ASN A 208 -5.42 -6.16 20.95
C ASN A 208 -5.05 -4.98 21.86
N LYS A 209 -3.85 -4.40 21.68
CA LYS A 209 -3.41 -3.20 22.41
C LYS A 209 -4.30 -2.00 22.06
N GLY A 210 -4.70 -1.86 20.79
CA GLY A 210 -5.59 -0.81 20.32
C GLY A 210 -6.97 -0.89 20.98
N ILE A 211 -7.59 -2.07 20.99
CA ILE A 211 -8.87 -2.31 21.68
C ILE A 211 -8.72 -1.99 23.18
N THR A 212 -7.69 -2.53 23.85
CA THR A 212 -7.45 -2.31 25.27
C THR A 212 -7.27 -0.82 25.61
N ALA A 213 -6.57 -0.07 24.77
CA ALA A 213 -6.38 1.38 24.95
C ALA A 213 -7.71 2.14 24.87
N LEU A 214 -8.58 1.75 23.94
CA LEU A 214 -9.91 2.39 23.77
C LEU A 214 -10.85 2.04 24.94
N GLU A 215 -10.93 0.78 25.34
CA GLU A 215 -11.78 0.31 26.45
C GLU A 215 -11.38 0.94 27.80
N ASN A 216 -10.08 1.15 28.02
CA ASN A 216 -9.57 1.77 29.23
C ASN A 216 -9.53 3.30 29.21
N TYR A 217 -9.87 3.93 28.08
CA TYR A 217 -9.88 5.37 27.98
C TYR A 217 -11.02 6.00 28.78
N THR A 218 -10.67 6.68 29.85
CA THR A 218 -11.62 7.39 30.76
C THR A 218 -11.51 8.90 30.66
N GLY A 219 -10.68 9.42 29.74
CA GLY A 219 -10.49 10.84 29.53
C GLY A 219 -11.73 11.51 28.90
N SER A 220 -11.75 12.83 28.93
CA SER A 220 -12.84 13.64 28.35
C SER A 220 -12.45 14.31 27.03
N ILE A 221 -11.25 14.08 26.54
CA ILE A 221 -10.76 14.69 25.29
C ILE A 221 -11.34 13.90 24.11
N PRO A 222 -12.04 14.58 23.18
CA PRO A 222 -12.60 13.91 22.01
C PRO A 222 -11.49 13.48 21.03
N LEU A 223 -11.73 12.41 20.29
CA LEU A 223 -10.88 11.99 19.18
C LEU A 223 -11.16 12.90 17.96
N GLU A 224 -10.39 13.99 17.85
CA GLU A 224 -10.49 14.90 16.71
C GLU A 224 -9.67 14.40 15.52
N GLY A 225 -10.08 14.78 14.29
CA GLY A 225 -9.38 14.38 13.06
C GLY A 225 -9.75 13.00 12.53
N ASP A 226 -10.58 12.26 13.26
CA ASP A 226 -11.15 10.99 12.82
C ASP A 226 -12.20 11.21 11.72
N ILE A 227 -11.92 10.72 10.51
CA ILE A 227 -12.81 10.79 9.36
C ILE A 227 -13.46 9.43 9.02
N LEU A 228 -13.17 8.37 9.79
CA LEU A 228 -13.81 7.07 9.64
C LEU A 228 -15.08 6.98 10.49
N PHE A 229 -14.96 7.30 11.77
CA PHE A 229 -16.05 7.12 12.74
C PHE A 229 -16.46 8.42 13.45
N ASN A 230 -15.93 9.58 13.05
CA ASN A 230 -16.25 10.89 13.62
C ASN A 230 -16.06 10.95 15.15
N GLY A 231 -15.08 10.24 15.68
CA GLY A 231 -14.75 10.19 17.10
C GLY A 231 -15.49 9.12 17.90
N ASP A 232 -16.26 8.22 17.25
CA ASP A 232 -16.87 7.07 17.91
C ASP A 232 -15.81 6.00 18.22
N LEU A 233 -15.45 5.85 19.48
CA LEU A 233 -14.46 4.87 19.95
C LEU A 233 -14.94 3.43 19.79
N GLU A 234 -16.25 3.19 19.92
CA GLU A 234 -16.83 1.86 19.68
C GLU A 234 -16.74 1.45 18.21
N GLY A 235 -16.86 2.40 17.29
CA GLY A 235 -16.60 2.17 15.87
C GLY A 235 -15.18 1.65 15.62
N TRP A 236 -14.19 2.21 16.30
CA TRP A 236 -12.80 1.75 16.23
C TRP A 236 -12.62 0.35 16.80
N ILE A 237 -13.32 0.00 17.90
CA ILE A 237 -13.28 -1.34 18.50
C ILE A 237 -13.90 -2.36 17.54
N ARG A 238 -15.07 -2.06 16.94
CA ARG A 238 -15.70 -2.91 15.91
C ARG A 238 -14.78 -3.12 14.71
N PHE A 239 -14.14 -2.06 14.24
CA PHE A 239 -13.15 -2.13 13.15
C PHE A 239 -11.98 -3.05 13.53
N ALA A 240 -11.39 -2.87 14.72
CA ALA A 240 -10.29 -3.72 15.18
C ALA A 240 -10.68 -5.20 15.26
N ASN A 241 -11.87 -5.53 15.76
CA ASN A 241 -12.33 -6.92 15.83
C ASN A 241 -12.60 -7.51 14.43
N SER A 242 -13.13 -6.73 13.49
CA SER A 242 -13.27 -7.15 12.09
C SER A 242 -11.91 -7.40 11.43
N LEU A 243 -10.90 -6.58 11.73
CA LEU A 243 -9.51 -6.81 11.29
C LEU A 243 -8.87 -8.04 11.95
N ARG A 244 -9.21 -8.36 13.21
CA ARG A 244 -8.77 -9.60 13.86
C ARG A 244 -9.33 -10.82 13.15
N ILE A 245 -10.64 -10.82 12.81
CA ILE A 245 -11.26 -11.88 12.01
C ILE A 245 -10.51 -12.04 10.69
N LYS A 246 -10.31 -10.95 9.93
CA LYS A 246 -9.59 -10.97 8.65
C LYS A 246 -8.17 -11.50 8.79
N SER A 247 -7.42 -11.02 9.78
CA SER A 247 -6.03 -11.42 10.02
C SER A 247 -5.89 -12.89 10.43
N LEU A 248 -6.78 -13.40 11.28
CA LEU A 248 -6.82 -14.81 11.68
C LEU A 248 -7.12 -15.71 10.48
N ILE A 249 -8.12 -15.36 9.67
CA ILE A 249 -8.44 -16.13 8.47
C ILE A 249 -7.26 -16.10 7.49
N ARG A 250 -6.56 -14.98 7.35
CA ARG A 250 -5.38 -14.85 6.49
C ARG A 250 -4.29 -15.85 6.83
N ILE A 251 -4.03 -16.08 8.10
CA ILE A 251 -2.96 -16.97 8.59
C ILE A 251 -3.44 -18.37 8.95
N SER A 252 -4.66 -18.73 8.60
CA SER A 252 -5.28 -20.00 9.01
C SER A 252 -4.61 -21.26 8.45
N SER A 253 -3.82 -21.14 7.38
CA SER A 253 -2.98 -22.24 6.89
C SER A 253 -1.80 -22.55 7.82
N GLN A 254 -1.35 -21.57 8.59
CA GLN A 254 -0.15 -21.65 9.42
C GLN A 254 -0.43 -21.86 10.90
N THR A 255 -1.65 -21.57 11.38
CA THR A 255 -2.01 -21.65 12.80
C THR A 255 -3.48 -22.03 12.99
N ASP A 256 -3.79 -22.68 14.12
CA ASP A 256 -5.17 -22.95 14.50
C ASP A 256 -5.85 -21.66 15.00
N VAL A 257 -6.85 -21.22 14.27
CA VAL A 257 -7.56 -19.95 14.51
C VAL A 257 -8.98 -20.13 15.06
N ALA A 258 -9.47 -21.37 15.18
CA ALA A 258 -10.88 -21.65 15.48
C ALA A 258 -11.32 -21.08 16.85
N ALA A 259 -10.51 -21.25 17.88
CA ALA A 259 -10.85 -20.77 19.22
C ALA A 259 -10.95 -19.23 19.28
N ASP A 260 -10.01 -18.53 18.66
CA ASP A 260 -9.98 -17.07 18.62
C ASP A 260 -11.14 -16.51 17.78
N LEU A 261 -11.41 -17.08 16.61
CA LEU A 261 -12.54 -16.71 15.76
C LEU A 261 -13.87 -16.93 16.47
N GLN A 262 -14.05 -18.10 17.12
CA GLN A 262 -15.28 -18.38 17.88
C GLN A 262 -15.45 -17.41 19.05
N SER A 263 -14.38 -17.02 19.73
CA SER A 263 -14.46 -16.02 20.80
C SER A 263 -14.91 -14.67 20.28
N ILE A 264 -14.28 -14.14 19.21
CA ILE A 264 -14.66 -12.86 18.62
C ILE A 264 -16.11 -12.90 18.12
N PHE A 265 -16.49 -14.00 17.46
CA PHE A 265 -17.86 -14.17 16.97
C PHE A 265 -18.89 -14.17 18.11
N THR A 266 -18.57 -14.82 19.24
CA THR A 266 -19.46 -14.89 20.41
C THR A 266 -19.61 -13.53 21.10
N ASP A 267 -18.54 -12.74 21.16
CA ASP A 267 -18.54 -11.38 21.72
C ASP A 267 -19.39 -10.42 20.87
N GLY A 268 -19.48 -10.65 19.55
CA GLY A 268 -20.37 -9.95 18.64
C GLY A 268 -20.05 -8.48 18.40
N ASN A 269 -18.92 -7.97 18.88
CA ASN A 269 -18.55 -6.56 18.74
C ASN A 269 -17.61 -6.35 17.52
N PHE A 270 -18.14 -6.52 16.32
CA PHE A 270 -17.47 -6.27 15.04
C PHE A 270 -18.45 -5.58 14.07
N ILE A 271 -17.98 -5.14 12.90
CA ILE A 271 -18.80 -4.44 11.91
C ILE A 271 -19.81 -5.43 11.30
N VAL A 272 -21.11 -5.13 11.43
CA VAL A 272 -22.21 -5.97 10.93
C VAL A 272 -23.18 -5.24 9.99
N GLU A 273 -23.23 -3.91 10.03
CA GLU A 273 -24.14 -3.10 9.22
C GLU A 273 -23.37 -2.09 8.36
N ASN A 274 -23.89 -1.72 7.19
CA ASN A 274 -23.22 -0.76 6.30
C ASN A 274 -22.98 0.61 6.94
N ILE A 275 -23.80 1.01 7.92
CA ILE A 275 -23.61 2.28 8.66
C ILE A 275 -22.37 2.25 9.58
N GLU A 276 -21.86 1.07 9.89
CA GLU A 276 -20.69 0.86 10.75
C GLU A 276 -19.39 0.72 9.95
N ASN A 277 -19.46 0.77 8.62
CA ASN A 277 -18.30 0.60 7.75
C ASN A 277 -17.17 1.58 8.09
N ALA A 278 -15.95 1.06 8.15
CA ALA A 278 -14.73 1.88 8.22
C ALA A 278 -14.40 2.41 6.81
N ILE A 279 -15.03 3.51 6.44
CA ILE A 279 -14.90 4.14 5.12
C ILE A 279 -14.83 5.66 5.25
N PHE A 280 -14.29 6.34 4.26
CA PHE A 280 -14.58 7.76 4.04
C PHE A 280 -14.98 8.00 2.59
N ASN A 281 -15.95 8.93 2.41
CA ASN A 281 -16.50 9.24 1.10
C ASN A 281 -15.59 10.22 0.35
N PHE A 282 -15.37 9.98 -0.94
CA PHE A 282 -14.86 10.99 -1.83
C PHE A 282 -15.94 12.04 -2.14
N THR A 283 -15.58 13.09 -2.83
CA THR A 283 -16.50 14.14 -3.31
C THR A 283 -16.46 14.19 -4.83
N ASP A 284 -17.46 14.79 -5.47
CA ASP A 284 -17.45 15.00 -6.93
C ASP A 284 -16.42 16.07 -7.37
N GLY A 285 -16.04 16.96 -6.47
CA GLY A 285 -15.17 18.09 -6.75
C GLY A 285 -13.82 18.04 -6.03
N GLU A 286 -12.81 18.67 -6.66
CA GLU A 286 -11.49 18.86 -6.04
C GLU A 286 -11.59 19.70 -4.74
N PRO A 287 -10.72 19.45 -3.76
CA PRO A 287 -9.55 18.57 -3.80
C PRO A 287 -9.80 17.12 -3.35
N ASN A 288 -11.01 16.79 -2.90
CA ASN A 288 -11.32 15.52 -2.24
C ASN A 288 -12.04 14.52 -3.15
N ASN A 289 -12.04 14.76 -4.46
CA ASN A 289 -12.53 13.78 -5.43
C ASN A 289 -11.54 12.62 -5.60
N PHE A 290 -12.04 11.46 -6.00
CA PHE A 290 -11.18 10.32 -6.28
C PHE A 290 -10.16 10.64 -7.37
N ARG A 291 -8.93 10.21 -7.18
CA ARG A 291 -7.78 10.60 -8.03
C ARG A 291 -7.95 10.27 -9.50
N LEU A 292 -8.72 9.24 -9.85
CA LEU A 292 -9.03 8.90 -11.24
C LEU A 292 -9.79 10.00 -11.99
N ALA A 293 -10.58 10.84 -11.29
CA ALA A 293 -11.24 11.99 -11.90
C ALA A 293 -10.25 13.01 -12.49
N ARG A 294 -9.03 13.03 -11.97
CA ARG A 294 -7.95 13.96 -12.39
C ARG A 294 -7.03 13.38 -13.46
N LEU A 295 -7.13 12.08 -13.78
CA LEU A 295 -6.35 11.47 -14.86
C LEU A 295 -6.81 12.02 -16.21
N ARG A 296 -5.89 12.04 -17.19
CA ARG A 296 -6.29 12.26 -18.59
C ARG A 296 -7.25 11.15 -19.02
N ILE A 297 -8.25 11.50 -19.82
CA ILE A 297 -9.27 10.55 -20.26
C ILE A 297 -8.67 9.34 -20.99
N GLY A 298 -7.58 9.52 -21.75
CA GLY A 298 -6.90 8.42 -22.42
C GLY A 298 -6.23 7.45 -21.44
N ASP A 299 -5.65 7.95 -20.36
CA ASP A 299 -5.01 7.12 -19.32
C ASP A 299 -6.08 6.35 -18.53
N PHE A 300 -7.23 6.98 -18.23
CA PHE A 300 -8.34 6.30 -17.58
C PHE A 300 -8.96 5.22 -18.47
N ASN A 301 -9.24 5.56 -19.74
CA ASN A 301 -9.84 4.64 -20.70
C ASN A 301 -8.87 3.51 -21.14
N ASN A 302 -7.61 3.55 -20.68
CA ASN A 302 -6.69 2.44 -20.86
C ASN A 302 -7.11 1.19 -20.08
N PHE A 303 -7.90 1.37 -19.02
CA PHE A 303 -8.43 0.28 -18.21
C PHE A 303 -9.85 -0.09 -18.68
N VAL A 304 -10.00 -1.32 -19.17
CA VAL A 304 -11.28 -1.89 -19.62
C VAL A 304 -11.63 -3.10 -18.76
N MET A 305 -12.89 -3.52 -18.79
CA MET A 305 -13.34 -4.73 -18.11
C MET A 305 -12.50 -5.94 -18.56
N SER A 306 -12.10 -6.79 -17.62
CA SER A 306 -11.44 -8.06 -17.95
C SER A 306 -12.45 -9.11 -18.44
N GLU A 307 -11.97 -10.11 -19.18
CA GLU A 307 -12.79 -11.27 -19.56
C GLU A 307 -13.21 -12.10 -18.34
N THR A 308 -12.37 -12.18 -17.30
CA THR A 308 -12.71 -12.84 -16.01
C THR A 308 -13.90 -12.17 -15.35
N MET A 309 -13.87 -10.83 -15.26
CA MET A 309 -14.96 -10.06 -14.65
C MET A 309 -16.26 -10.13 -15.46
N GLU A 310 -16.15 -10.09 -16.80
CA GLU A 310 -17.31 -10.27 -17.69
C GLU A 310 -17.98 -11.63 -17.43
N GLU A 311 -17.24 -12.72 -17.53
CA GLU A 311 -17.79 -14.07 -17.40
C GLU A 311 -18.49 -14.28 -16.06
N ILE A 312 -17.90 -13.78 -14.96
CA ILE A 312 -18.47 -13.91 -13.62
C ILE A 312 -19.76 -13.09 -13.50
N LEU A 313 -19.74 -11.81 -13.88
CA LEU A 313 -20.93 -10.95 -13.73
C LEU A 313 -22.05 -11.35 -14.68
N VAL A 314 -21.73 -11.70 -15.93
CA VAL A 314 -22.72 -12.20 -16.90
C VAL A 314 -23.25 -13.57 -16.48
N GLY A 315 -22.38 -14.46 -15.98
CA GLY A 315 -22.77 -15.78 -15.48
C GLY A 315 -23.78 -15.73 -14.34
N PHE A 316 -23.63 -14.76 -13.42
CA PHE A 316 -24.58 -14.53 -12.34
C PHE A 316 -25.79 -13.67 -12.74
N ASN A 317 -25.88 -13.16 -13.95
CA ASN A 317 -26.81 -12.09 -14.33
C ASN A 317 -26.77 -10.93 -13.34
N ASP A 318 -25.56 -10.51 -12.94
CA ASP A 318 -25.34 -9.58 -11.84
C ASP A 318 -25.55 -8.13 -12.29
N PRO A 319 -26.54 -7.42 -11.77
CA PRO A 319 -26.82 -6.05 -12.20
C PRO A 319 -25.77 -5.04 -11.77
N ARG A 320 -24.84 -5.37 -10.85
CA ARG A 320 -23.71 -4.52 -10.49
C ARG A 320 -22.80 -4.23 -11.68
N ILE A 321 -22.85 -5.06 -12.74
CA ILE A 321 -22.09 -4.83 -13.97
C ILE A 321 -22.35 -3.44 -14.55
N ALA A 322 -23.58 -2.92 -14.50
CA ALA A 322 -23.95 -1.61 -15.04
C ALA A 322 -23.46 -0.41 -14.19
N THR A 323 -23.16 -0.63 -12.92
CA THR A 323 -22.52 0.37 -12.04
C THR A 323 -20.99 0.36 -12.21
N LEU A 324 -20.42 -0.85 -12.28
CA LEU A 324 -18.97 -1.05 -12.32
C LEU A 324 -18.38 -0.82 -13.72
N PHE A 325 -19.16 -1.04 -14.77
CA PHE A 325 -18.72 -0.90 -16.17
C PHE A 325 -19.80 -0.25 -17.05
N ARG A 326 -19.38 0.23 -18.20
CA ARG A 326 -20.25 0.78 -19.25
C ARG A 326 -20.36 -0.23 -20.38
N PRO A 327 -21.52 -0.35 -21.04
CA PRO A 327 -21.61 -1.09 -22.29
C PRO A 327 -20.54 -0.63 -23.28
N PHE A 328 -19.98 -1.53 -24.08
CA PHE A 328 -18.97 -1.14 -25.06
C PHE A 328 -19.58 -0.31 -26.21
N SER A 329 -18.79 0.63 -26.75
CA SER A 329 -19.32 1.66 -27.64
C SER A 329 -19.86 1.12 -28.98
N ASN A 330 -19.36 -0.02 -29.44
CA ASN A 330 -19.81 -0.69 -30.67
C ASN A 330 -21.00 -1.64 -30.43
N SER A 331 -21.55 -1.72 -29.20
CA SER A 331 -22.75 -2.51 -28.90
C SER A 331 -24.01 -1.81 -29.40
N ASP A 332 -24.83 -2.52 -30.17
CA ASP A 332 -26.16 -2.04 -30.62
C ASP A 332 -27.25 -2.25 -29.54
N SER A 333 -27.01 -3.12 -28.56
CA SER A 333 -28.00 -3.59 -27.57
C SER A 333 -27.63 -3.28 -26.11
N GLY A 334 -26.51 -2.55 -25.86
CA GLY A 334 -26.07 -2.24 -24.50
C GLY A 334 -25.37 -3.42 -23.80
N GLU A 335 -24.73 -4.28 -24.56
CA GLU A 335 -23.97 -5.43 -24.09
C GLU A 335 -22.64 -5.02 -23.46
N PHE A 336 -22.08 -5.92 -22.66
CA PHE A 336 -20.77 -5.78 -22.04
C PHE A 336 -19.80 -6.74 -22.73
N ASN A 337 -18.52 -6.34 -22.82
CA ASN A 337 -17.45 -7.14 -23.41
C ASN A 337 -16.15 -6.87 -22.69
N GLY A 338 -15.55 -7.92 -22.14
CA GLY A 338 -14.25 -7.91 -21.47
C GLY A 338 -13.12 -8.26 -22.41
N LEU A 339 -11.90 -7.95 -21.99
CA LEU A 339 -10.67 -8.30 -22.70
C LEU A 339 -9.82 -9.22 -21.82
N LEU A 340 -9.25 -10.26 -22.39
CA LEU A 340 -8.30 -11.11 -21.70
C LEU A 340 -7.08 -10.31 -21.25
N ASN A 341 -6.68 -10.44 -19.99
CA ASN A 341 -5.56 -9.73 -19.40
C ASN A 341 -4.23 -10.00 -20.13
N GLY A 342 -3.35 -9.02 -20.10
CA GLY A 342 -1.96 -9.15 -20.51
C GLY A 342 -1.76 -9.30 -22.02
N ILE A 343 -2.53 -8.60 -22.85
CA ILE A 343 -2.33 -8.59 -24.31
C ILE A 343 -0.95 -8.01 -24.68
N ASP A 344 -0.35 -8.49 -25.78
CA ASP A 344 0.78 -7.81 -26.41
C ASP A 344 0.26 -6.73 -27.38
N ALA A 345 0.13 -5.51 -26.88
CA ALA A 345 -0.38 -4.36 -27.65
C ALA A 345 0.45 -4.05 -28.91
N THR A 346 1.70 -4.50 -28.98
CA THR A 346 2.56 -4.31 -30.16
C THR A 346 2.23 -5.30 -31.29
N GLN A 347 1.66 -6.44 -30.96
CA GLN A 347 1.28 -7.49 -31.92
C GLN A 347 -0.23 -7.55 -32.15
N ASN A 348 -1.02 -7.29 -31.11
CA ASN A 348 -2.47 -7.41 -31.09
C ASN A 348 -3.07 -6.14 -30.46
N ALA A 349 -3.11 -5.03 -31.22
CA ALA A 349 -3.73 -3.80 -30.73
C ALA A 349 -5.25 -4.01 -30.60
N ALA A 350 -5.75 -3.84 -29.37
CA ALA A 350 -7.19 -3.87 -29.08
C ALA A 350 -7.85 -2.54 -29.50
N ILE A 351 -9.07 -2.64 -30.00
CA ILE A 351 -9.87 -1.45 -30.38
C ILE A 351 -10.72 -1.07 -29.15
N LEU A 352 -10.46 0.10 -28.57
CA LEU A 352 -11.14 0.59 -27.36
C LEU A 352 -12.67 0.48 -27.45
N ALA A 353 -13.27 0.77 -28.62
CA ALA A 353 -14.71 0.78 -28.81
C ALA A 353 -15.36 -0.62 -28.72
N ASP A 354 -14.57 -1.68 -28.74
CA ASP A 354 -15.04 -3.07 -28.67
C ASP A 354 -15.10 -3.58 -27.21
N PHE A 355 -14.61 -2.82 -26.22
CA PHE A 355 -14.54 -3.24 -24.83
C PHE A 355 -15.25 -2.29 -23.88
N SER A 356 -15.75 -2.85 -22.79
CA SER A 356 -16.46 -2.11 -21.74
C SER A 356 -15.52 -1.30 -20.89
N LEU A 357 -15.73 0.01 -20.83
CA LEU A 357 -14.99 0.94 -19.98
C LEU A 357 -15.44 0.82 -18.53
N ALA A 358 -14.59 1.25 -17.61
CA ALA A 358 -14.94 1.41 -16.20
C ALA A 358 -16.14 2.36 -16.04
N GLY A 359 -16.96 2.11 -15.02
CA GLY A 359 -18.17 2.85 -14.71
C GLY A 359 -17.94 4.32 -14.39
N THR A 360 -18.99 5.12 -14.49
CA THR A 360 -18.94 6.57 -14.20
C THR A 360 -18.59 6.86 -12.74
N ILE A 361 -18.89 5.95 -11.84
CA ILE A 361 -18.60 6.04 -10.40
C ILE A 361 -17.09 6.23 -10.13
N PHE A 362 -16.21 5.68 -10.95
CA PHE A 362 -14.77 5.78 -10.73
C PHE A 362 -14.16 7.12 -11.18
N ARG A 363 -14.88 7.91 -11.99
CA ARG A 363 -14.31 9.13 -12.56
C ARG A 363 -15.25 10.34 -12.56
N GLU A 364 -16.49 10.17 -13.03
CA GLU A 364 -17.43 11.25 -13.25
C GLU A 364 -18.28 11.54 -12.00
N ASN A 365 -18.63 10.51 -11.24
CA ASN A 365 -19.51 10.55 -10.08
C ASN A 365 -18.78 10.02 -8.84
N THR A 366 -17.61 10.59 -8.54
CA THR A 366 -16.74 10.09 -7.47
C THR A 366 -17.29 10.32 -6.06
N GLY A 367 -18.31 11.17 -5.92
CA GLY A 367 -19.04 11.34 -4.66
C GLY A 367 -19.86 10.12 -4.22
N ASP A 368 -20.08 9.17 -5.13
CA ASP A 368 -20.73 7.88 -4.83
C ASP A 368 -19.71 6.77 -4.48
N LEU A 369 -18.43 7.11 -4.40
CA LEU A 369 -17.33 6.17 -4.15
C LEU A 369 -16.67 6.43 -2.79
N ASP A 370 -16.25 5.35 -2.14
CA ASP A 370 -15.59 5.37 -0.84
C ASP A 370 -14.16 4.84 -0.91
N ALA A 371 -13.33 5.32 0.01
CA ALA A 371 -12.10 4.63 0.36
C ALA A 371 -12.41 3.61 1.47
N ASN A 372 -12.23 2.32 1.18
CA ASN A 372 -12.56 1.22 2.06
C ASN A 372 -11.39 0.80 2.94
N PHE A 373 -11.64 0.71 4.25
CA PHE A 373 -10.73 0.08 5.21
C PHE A 373 -11.27 -1.26 5.70
N MET A 374 -12.58 -1.33 6.01
CA MET A 374 -13.30 -2.55 6.35
C MET A 374 -14.79 -2.33 6.22
N THR A 375 -15.50 -3.30 5.68
CA THR A 375 -16.93 -3.20 5.43
C THR A 375 -17.70 -4.36 6.07
N SER A 376 -18.99 -4.16 6.28
CA SER A 376 -19.90 -5.15 6.83
C SER A 376 -20.02 -6.38 5.94
N TRP A 377 -20.15 -6.18 4.61
CA TRP A 377 -20.22 -7.29 3.67
C TRP A 377 -18.92 -8.12 3.67
N GLU A 378 -17.75 -7.50 3.81
CA GLU A 378 -16.47 -8.23 3.92
C GLU A 378 -16.43 -9.05 5.21
N THR A 379 -16.86 -8.47 6.34
CA THR A 379 -16.95 -9.18 7.63
C THR A 379 -17.87 -10.38 7.53
N HIS A 380 -19.04 -10.25 6.89
CA HIS A 380 -19.99 -11.36 6.73
C HIS A 380 -19.46 -12.47 5.81
N PHE A 381 -18.76 -12.13 4.72
CA PHE A 381 -18.14 -13.15 3.88
C PHE A 381 -17.02 -13.89 4.60
N LEU A 382 -16.22 -13.19 5.41
CA LEU A 382 -15.19 -13.82 6.26
C LEU A 382 -15.82 -14.76 7.29
N LEU A 383 -16.89 -14.34 7.94
CA LEU A 383 -17.62 -15.18 8.90
C LEU A 383 -18.34 -16.36 8.23
N ALA A 384 -18.88 -16.17 7.01
CA ALA A 384 -19.47 -17.25 6.23
C ALA A 384 -18.42 -18.32 5.88
N GLU A 385 -17.22 -17.91 5.46
CA GLU A 385 -16.09 -18.81 5.25
C GLU A 385 -15.69 -19.54 6.55
N ALA A 386 -15.57 -18.81 7.66
CA ALA A 386 -15.22 -19.39 8.95
C ALA A 386 -16.28 -20.42 9.43
N ALA A 387 -17.56 -20.17 9.20
CA ALA A 387 -18.65 -21.08 9.51
C ALA A 387 -18.62 -22.33 8.61
N GLU A 388 -18.44 -22.18 7.29
CA GLU A 388 -18.36 -23.29 6.36
C GLU A 388 -17.14 -24.21 6.64
N ARG A 389 -16.01 -23.62 7.06
CA ARG A 389 -14.84 -24.38 7.48
C ARG A 389 -14.96 -24.98 8.89
N GLY A 390 -16.03 -24.68 9.63
CA GLY A 390 -16.26 -25.17 10.97
C GLY A 390 -15.40 -24.51 12.05
N TRP A 391 -14.81 -23.34 11.78
CA TRP A 391 -14.04 -22.57 12.77
C TRP A 391 -14.94 -21.81 13.74
N ILE A 392 -16.19 -21.50 13.34
CA ILE A 392 -17.20 -20.91 14.21
C ILE A 392 -18.52 -21.68 14.10
N THR A 393 -19.34 -21.60 15.16
CA THR A 393 -20.68 -22.19 15.17
C THR A 393 -21.69 -21.14 14.72
N ALA A 394 -21.98 -21.12 13.42
CA ALA A 394 -22.94 -20.20 12.79
C ALA A 394 -23.54 -20.84 11.53
N ASP A 395 -24.59 -20.24 10.99
CA ASP A 395 -25.17 -20.61 9.69
C ASP A 395 -24.41 -19.90 8.58
N ALA A 396 -23.61 -20.65 7.83
CA ALA A 396 -22.77 -20.10 6.75
C ALA A 396 -23.62 -19.53 5.61
N GLN A 397 -24.78 -20.13 5.30
CA GLN A 397 -25.69 -19.63 4.27
C GLN A 397 -26.30 -18.29 4.68
N GLU A 398 -26.76 -18.15 5.93
CA GLU A 398 -27.33 -16.90 6.44
C GLU A 398 -26.29 -15.76 6.36
N LEU A 399 -25.04 -16.02 6.80
CA LEU A 399 -23.95 -15.04 6.74
C LEU A 399 -23.59 -14.65 5.30
N TYR A 400 -23.57 -15.61 4.37
CA TYR A 400 -23.37 -15.36 2.95
C TYR A 400 -24.47 -14.47 2.36
N GLU A 401 -25.75 -14.79 2.63
CA GLU A 401 -26.89 -14.03 2.12
C GLU A 401 -26.91 -12.59 2.64
N ILE A 402 -26.53 -12.38 3.91
CA ILE A 402 -26.35 -11.03 4.49
C ILE A 402 -25.20 -10.31 3.77
N GLY A 403 -24.04 -10.96 3.60
CA GLY A 403 -22.90 -10.37 2.91
C GLY A 403 -23.23 -9.91 1.50
N VAL A 404 -23.94 -10.76 0.71
CA VAL A 404 -24.40 -10.39 -0.64
C VAL A 404 -25.36 -9.20 -0.58
N THR A 405 -26.36 -9.24 0.31
CA THR A 405 -27.34 -8.15 0.44
C THR A 405 -26.65 -6.82 0.75
N GLN A 406 -25.75 -6.80 1.71
CA GLN A 406 -25.02 -5.59 2.10
C GLN A 406 -24.05 -5.10 1.01
N ALA A 407 -23.43 -6.01 0.24
CA ALA A 407 -22.62 -5.63 -0.91
C ALA A 407 -23.44 -4.96 -2.02
N PHE A 408 -24.67 -5.43 -2.29
CA PHE A 408 -25.58 -4.79 -3.22
C PHE A 408 -26.02 -3.40 -2.75
N GLU A 409 -26.36 -3.27 -1.47
CA GLU A 409 -26.69 -1.98 -0.85
C GLU A 409 -25.51 -1.00 -0.91
N TYR A 410 -24.31 -1.47 -0.60
CA TYR A 410 -23.08 -0.68 -0.67
C TYR A 410 -22.85 -0.11 -2.09
N TRP A 411 -22.99 -0.94 -3.12
CA TRP A 411 -22.87 -0.51 -4.52
C TRP A 411 -24.13 0.19 -5.06
N GLN A 412 -25.10 0.47 -4.21
CA GLN A 412 -26.36 1.16 -4.55
C GLN A 412 -27.14 0.48 -5.69
N VAL A 413 -27.08 -0.84 -5.75
CA VAL A 413 -27.76 -1.67 -6.76
C VAL A 413 -28.85 -2.49 -6.08
N ALA A 414 -30.06 -2.50 -6.66
CA ALA A 414 -31.14 -3.32 -6.12
C ALA A 414 -30.81 -4.81 -6.28
N LEU A 415 -30.88 -5.57 -5.18
CA LEU A 415 -30.72 -7.02 -5.20
C LEU A 415 -31.96 -7.65 -5.90
N PRO A 416 -31.80 -8.40 -7.01
CA PRO A 416 -32.92 -9.09 -7.64
C PRO A 416 -33.52 -10.13 -6.71
N ALA A 417 -34.88 -10.26 -6.72
CA ALA A 417 -35.58 -11.11 -5.78
C ALA A 417 -35.22 -12.62 -5.86
N ASP A 418 -34.69 -13.05 -6.99
CA ASP A 418 -34.28 -14.42 -7.24
C ASP A 418 -32.76 -14.62 -7.31
N TYR A 419 -31.96 -13.55 -7.01
CA TYR A 419 -30.53 -13.62 -7.13
C TYR A 419 -29.89 -14.70 -6.23
N LEU A 420 -30.29 -14.74 -4.96
CA LEU A 420 -29.79 -15.70 -3.96
C LEU A 420 -30.34 -17.13 -4.14
N THR A 421 -31.35 -17.32 -4.99
CA THR A 421 -31.93 -18.64 -5.22
C THR A 421 -31.63 -19.23 -6.59
N ASN A 422 -31.35 -18.38 -7.58
CA ASN A 422 -31.12 -18.80 -8.97
C ASN A 422 -29.79 -18.38 -9.53
N SER A 423 -29.39 -17.10 -9.37
CA SER A 423 -28.19 -16.57 -10.01
C SER A 423 -26.92 -16.90 -9.20
N ALA A 424 -26.93 -16.65 -7.91
CA ALA A 424 -25.82 -16.88 -7.00
C ALA A 424 -26.29 -17.55 -5.70
N PRO A 425 -26.89 -18.77 -5.76
CA PRO A 425 -27.29 -19.49 -4.56
C PRO A 425 -26.05 -19.89 -3.75
N PHE A 426 -26.24 -20.04 -2.42
CA PHE A 426 -25.22 -20.64 -1.59
C PHE A 426 -24.86 -22.05 -2.11
N GLY A 427 -23.59 -22.42 -2.04
CA GLY A 427 -23.12 -23.69 -2.58
C GLY A 427 -23.68 -24.92 -1.83
N ALA A 428 -23.39 -26.10 -2.36
CA ALA A 428 -23.89 -27.36 -1.78
C ALA A 428 -23.09 -27.88 -0.59
N GLY A 429 -22.24 -27.04 0.02
CA GLY A 429 -21.33 -27.36 1.12
C GLY A 429 -19.88 -27.57 0.64
N GLY A 430 -18.93 -27.38 1.54
CA GLY A 430 -17.49 -27.54 1.29
C GLY A 430 -16.94 -26.56 0.24
N ASP A 431 -16.09 -27.04 -0.66
CA ASP A 431 -15.40 -26.20 -1.64
C ASP A 431 -16.36 -25.39 -2.52
N ALA A 432 -17.54 -25.93 -2.86
CA ALA A 432 -18.52 -25.22 -3.67
C ALA A 432 -19.13 -24.01 -2.93
N SER A 433 -19.34 -24.11 -1.62
CA SER A 433 -19.79 -22.98 -0.80
C SER A 433 -18.66 -21.97 -0.61
N ILE A 434 -17.43 -22.42 -0.39
CA ILE A 434 -16.24 -21.56 -0.26
C ILE A 434 -16.02 -20.76 -1.57
N GLU A 435 -16.04 -21.41 -2.72
CA GLU A 435 -15.92 -20.77 -4.03
C GLU A 435 -16.99 -19.68 -4.20
N GLN A 436 -18.25 -19.98 -3.86
CA GLN A 436 -19.37 -19.05 -3.97
C GLN A 436 -19.20 -17.83 -3.05
N ILE A 437 -18.82 -18.04 -1.77
CA ILE A 437 -18.53 -16.97 -0.81
C ILE A 437 -17.42 -16.06 -1.34
N LEU A 438 -16.30 -16.67 -1.74
CA LEU A 438 -15.11 -15.94 -2.16
C LEU A 438 -15.31 -15.20 -3.49
N THR A 439 -16.08 -15.77 -4.41
CA THR A 439 -16.41 -15.09 -5.68
C THR A 439 -17.27 -13.85 -5.42
N GLN A 440 -18.28 -13.93 -4.54
CA GLN A 440 -19.09 -12.77 -4.19
C GLN A 440 -18.28 -11.70 -3.43
N LYS A 441 -17.40 -12.13 -2.52
CA LYS A 441 -16.43 -11.25 -1.85
C LYS A 441 -15.51 -10.57 -2.87
N TRP A 442 -14.99 -11.32 -3.85
CA TRP A 442 -14.15 -10.78 -4.91
C TRP A 442 -14.88 -9.71 -5.73
N ILE A 443 -16.10 -9.95 -6.20
CA ILE A 443 -16.90 -8.94 -6.93
C ILE A 443 -17.01 -7.64 -6.13
N ALA A 444 -17.27 -7.72 -4.82
CA ALA A 444 -17.47 -6.56 -3.96
C ALA A 444 -16.16 -5.79 -3.69
N ASN A 445 -15.01 -6.45 -3.79
CA ASN A 445 -13.68 -5.91 -3.48
C ASN A 445 -13.03 -5.08 -4.60
N ILE A 446 -13.69 -4.83 -5.73
CA ILE A 446 -13.13 -3.99 -6.80
C ILE A 446 -12.63 -2.66 -6.21
N ILE A 447 -11.41 -2.24 -6.55
CA ILE A 447 -10.66 -1.09 -6.00
C ILE A 447 -10.25 -1.16 -4.52
N ASN A 448 -10.49 -2.26 -3.81
CA ASN A 448 -10.04 -2.41 -2.42
C ASN A 448 -8.56 -2.84 -2.36
N GLY A 449 -7.66 -1.92 -2.71
CA GLY A 449 -6.22 -2.19 -2.78
C GLY A 449 -5.92 -3.41 -3.65
N TYR A 450 -5.15 -4.34 -3.12
CA TYR A 450 -4.79 -5.59 -3.80
C TYR A 450 -5.58 -6.80 -3.26
N GLU A 451 -6.64 -6.57 -2.48
CA GLU A 451 -7.33 -7.62 -1.72
C GLU A 451 -7.87 -8.76 -2.61
N GLY A 452 -8.40 -8.45 -3.79
CA GLY A 452 -8.88 -9.47 -4.70
C GLY A 452 -7.80 -10.46 -5.16
N TRP A 453 -6.58 -9.96 -5.42
CA TRP A 453 -5.43 -10.81 -5.74
C TRP A 453 -4.86 -11.53 -4.51
N ILE A 454 -4.85 -10.89 -3.34
CA ILE A 454 -4.41 -11.50 -2.09
C ILE A 454 -5.32 -12.68 -1.72
N GLU A 455 -6.64 -12.52 -1.83
CA GLU A 455 -7.60 -13.61 -1.57
C GLU A 455 -7.48 -14.76 -2.58
N TYR A 456 -7.27 -14.44 -3.87
CA TYR A 456 -6.97 -15.47 -4.86
C TYR A 456 -5.74 -16.29 -4.48
N ARG A 457 -4.64 -15.65 -4.06
CA ARG A 457 -3.44 -16.39 -3.63
C ARG A 457 -3.72 -17.32 -2.45
N ARG A 458 -4.53 -16.86 -1.49
CA ARG A 458 -4.88 -17.65 -0.31
C ARG A 458 -5.79 -18.84 -0.61
N THR A 459 -6.64 -18.75 -1.63
CA THR A 459 -7.79 -19.65 -1.80
C THR A 459 -7.91 -20.29 -3.17
N GLY A 460 -7.28 -19.74 -4.20
CA GLY A 460 -7.48 -20.10 -5.59
C GLY A 460 -8.76 -19.56 -6.22
N PHE A 461 -9.60 -18.79 -5.48
CA PHE A 461 -10.91 -18.32 -5.97
C PHE A 461 -11.01 -16.78 -6.07
N PRO A 462 -11.76 -16.28 -7.09
CA PRO A 462 -12.22 -17.04 -8.25
C PRO A 462 -11.04 -17.50 -9.10
N GLU A 463 -11.23 -18.53 -9.94
CA GLU A 463 -10.18 -19.00 -10.85
C GLU A 463 -9.80 -17.86 -11.81
N LEU A 464 -8.53 -17.46 -11.77
CA LEU A 464 -7.98 -16.43 -12.66
C LEU A 464 -7.45 -17.07 -13.95
N LYS A 465 -7.60 -16.34 -15.06
CA LYS A 465 -7.22 -16.82 -16.38
C LYS A 465 -5.71 -16.68 -16.62
N THR A 466 -5.16 -17.58 -17.44
CA THR A 466 -3.83 -17.41 -18.02
C THR A 466 -3.83 -16.18 -18.93
N LEU A 467 -2.78 -15.36 -18.82
CA LEU A 467 -2.65 -14.13 -19.60
C LEU A 467 -2.42 -14.41 -21.09
N SER A 468 -2.85 -13.47 -21.94
CA SER A 468 -2.63 -13.55 -23.40
C SER A 468 -1.15 -13.58 -23.79
N ALA A 469 -0.30 -12.76 -23.11
CA ALA A 469 1.13 -12.64 -23.38
C ALA A 469 1.91 -12.33 -22.10
N SER A 470 1.93 -13.28 -21.17
CA SER A 470 2.62 -13.18 -19.89
C SER A 470 4.11 -12.89 -20.06
N LEU A 471 4.67 -12.04 -19.18
CA LEU A 471 6.11 -11.83 -19.02
C LEU A 471 6.68 -12.60 -17.82
N ASN A 472 5.85 -13.46 -17.20
CA ASN A 472 6.21 -14.31 -16.06
C ASN A 472 6.02 -15.81 -16.37
N ASN A 473 6.23 -16.24 -17.62
CA ASN A 473 6.12 -17.65 -18.05
C ASN A 473 4.74 -18.29 -17.71
N ASP A 474 3.67 -17.55 -17.87
CA ASP A 474 2.28 -17.95 -17.58
C ASP A 474 2.02 -18.30 -16.09
N ILE A 475 2.92 -17.91 -15.19
CA ILE A 475 2.74 -18.07 -13.74
C ILE A 475 2.11 -16.79 -13.19
N ILE A 476 1.02 -16.93 -12.44
CA ILE A 476 0.43 -15.81 -11.70
C ILE A 476 1.36 -15.48 -10.53
N PRO A 477 1.79 -14.20 -10.38
CA PRO A 477 2.66 -13.82 -9.28
C PRO A 477 2.03 -14.08 -7.91
N VAL A 478 2.84 -14.51 -6.94
CA VAL A 478 2.40 -14.76 -5.56
C VAL A 478 2.93 -13.74 -4.54
N ARG A 479 3.72 -12.75 -4.99
CA ARG A 479 4.17 -11.60 -4.18
C ARG A 479 4.62 -10.45 -5.05
N MET A 480 4.67 -9.26 -4.48
CA MET A 480 5.33 -8.10 -5.08
C MET A 480 6.85 -8.18 -4.88
N PRO A 481 7.66 -7.72 -5.85
CA PRO A 481 9.09 -7.64 -5.68
C PRO A 481 9.45 -6.45 -4.75
N TYR A 482 10.51 -6.60 -3.96
CA TYR A 482 11.10 -5.46 -3.26
C TYR A 482 11.59 -4.42 -4.26
N PRO A 483 11.40 -3.12 -3.98
CA PRO A 483 11.82 -2.07 -4.91
C PRO A 483 13.35 -1.96 -5.02
N ALA A 484 13.81 -1.47 -6.16
CA ALA A 484 15.25 -1.31 -6.44
C ALA A 484 15.94 -0.32 -5.49
N GLU A 485 15.20 0.61 -4.92
CA GLU A 485 15.70 1.56 -3.91
C GLU A 485 16.17 0.85 -2.64
N GLU A 486 15.52 -0.24 -2.23
CA GLU A 486 15.94 -1.05 -1.08
C GLU A 486 17.28 -1.75 -1.34
N GLU A 487 17.50 -2.27 -2.54
CA GLU A 487 18.79 -2.84 -2.93
C GLU A 487 19.92 -1.80 -2.82
N ALA A 488 19.63 -0.55 -3.19
CA ALA A 488 20.61 0.53 -3.16
C ALA A 488 20.84 1.12 -1.76
N LEU A 489 19.79 1.28 -0.95
CA LEU A 489 19.83 2.03 0.31
C LEU A 489 19.99 1.13 1.54
N ASN A 490 19.54 -0.11 1.49
CA ASN A 490 19.56 -1.11 2.58
C ASN A 490 20.19 -2.44 2.11
N SER A 491 21.25 -2.38 1.33
CA SER A 491 21.80 -3.48 0.53
C SER A 491 22.07 -4.78 1.29
N VAL A 492 22.54 -4.72 2.54
CA VAL A 492 22.87 -5.91 3.34
C VAL A 492 21.61 -6.66 3.75
N ASN A 493 20.63 -5.94 4.30
CA ASN A 493 19.37 -6.54 4.76
C ASN A 493 18.47 -6.93 3.58
N TYR A 494 18.51 -6.14 2.49
CA TYR A 494 17.87 -6.52 1.23
C TYR A 494 18.42 -7.84 0.68
N ALA A 495 19.75 -8.01 0.63
CA ALA A 495 20.35 -9.24 0.12
C ALA A 495 19.98 -10.46 0.97
N ASP A 496 19.88 -10.31 2.29
CA ASP A 496 19.38 -11.36 3.19
C ASP A 496 17.93 -11.72 2.87
N ALA A 497 17.02 -10.75 2.79
CA ALA A 497 15.62 -10.96 2.46
C ALA A 497 15.44 -11.54 1.04
N ALA A 498 16.16 -11.00 0.05
CA ALA A 498 16.14 -11.51 -1.32
C ALA A 498 16.62 -12.97 -1.42
N SER A 499 17.56 -13.39 -0.57
CA SER A 499 18.04 -14.78 -0.54
C SER A 499 16.94 -15.78 -0.13
N ARG A 500 15.96 -15.35 0.67
CA ARG A 500 14.80 -16.17 1.08
C ARG A 500 13.71 -16.24 0.00
N THR A 501 13.80 -15.38 -1.01
CA THR A 501 12.80 -15.27 -2.09
C THR A 501 13.41 -15.54 -3.47
N ASP A 502 14.41 -16.41 -3.54
CA ASP A 502 15.10 -16.79 -4.79
C ASP A 502 15.54 -15.57 -5.63
N GLY A 503 16.22 -14.62 -4.96
CA GLY A 503 16.71 -13.39 -5.60
C GLY A 503 15.64 -12.34 -5.86
N ASN A 504 14.69 -12.18 -4.97
CA ASN A 504 13.54 -11.26 -5.09
C ASN A 504 12.59 -11.68 -6.22
N SER A 505 12.31 -12.98 -6.32
CA SER A 505 11.36 -13.56 -7.25
C SER A 505 9.92 -13.24 -6.83
N ILE A 506 9.06 -13.01 -7.82
CA ILE A 506 7.62 -12.82 -7.63
C ILE A 506 6.85 -14.16 -7.57
N ASN A 507 7.55 -15.30 -7.73
CA ASN A 507 6.99 -16.64 -7.79
C ASN A 507 7.33 -17.49 -6.55
N VAL A 508 7.92 -16.89 -5.52
CA VAL A 508 8.10 -17.52 -4.20
C VAL A 508 6.98 -17.06 -3.29
N PRO A 509 6.16 -17.99 -2.75
CA PRO A 509 5.02 -17.61 -1.92
C PRO A 509 5.47 -16.87 -0.65
N VAL A 510 4.56 -16.11 -0.06
CA VAL A 510 4.73 -15.50 1.26
C VAL A 510 4.38 -16.55 2.34
N TRP A 511 4.77 -16.33 3.59
CA TRP A 511 4.64 -17.32 4.66
C TRP A 511 3.23 -17.92 4.84
N TRP A 512 2.17 -17.11 4.78
CA TRP A 512 0.80 -17.63 4.94
C TRP A 512 0.27 -18.33 3.67
N ASP A 513 0.95 -18.18 2.52
CA ASP A 513 0.61 -18.75 1.21
C ASP A 513 1.43 -20.05 0.94
N GLU A 514 2.24 -20.49 1.89
CA GLU A 514 2.96 -21.76 1.85
C GLU A 514 2.02 -22.89 2.30
N ASP A 515 1.83 -23.89 1.42
CA ASP A 515 1.06 -25.11 1.70
C ASP A 515 1.80 -26.07 2.66
#